data_688c7ccd67c7dd09c1cd20851ea7dca3
#
_entry.id   688c7ccd67c7dd09c1cd20851ea7dca3
#
_cell.length_a   1.000
_cell.length_b   1.000
_cell.length_c   1.000
_cell.angle_alpha   90.00
_cell.angle_beta   90.00
_cell.angle_gamma   90.00
#
_symmetry.space_group_name_H-M   'P 1'
#
loop_
_entity.id
_entity.type
_entity.pdbx_description
1 polymer ?
#
loop_
_entity_poly.entity_id
_entity_poly.type
_entity_poly.pdbx_seq_one_letter_code
_entity_poly.pdbx_strand_id
1 'polypeptide(L)'
;VFFLMLIWGGLILDRFGIRFTGKLATILMVGGTALEYYAMTGLAGADATLFGINEIFGYKTGVFVAFAGYSIFGVGAEVAGITVSKIIAKWFKGKELATAMGVQVALARIGSQAGYAVAIPLARAFGISTPVLLGLVLLLGGMIAFFVFAVMDKKLDKQMEAAAIAAGTEDEEEKFSFKDVKNILVNPGFWLIALLCVLFYSCVFPFQKFASELMIIKYGINENVAGTFAGLPALGALILTPVFGGFIDKRGKSASIMLLGSAMLICVHFIYAIPDINYWLVAIVLMIILGIAF
;
A
#
# COMPACT_ATOMS: atom_id res chain seq x y z
N VAL A 1 10.38 -7.52 7.76
CA VAL A 1 11.18 -6.52 7.03
C VAL A 1 10.43 -5.20 6.98
N PHE A 2 9.18 -5.14 6.49
CA PHE A 2 8.42 -3.90 6.28
C PHE A 2 8.25 -3.05 7.53
N PHE A 3 7.88 -3.64 8.67
CA PHE A 3 7.70 -2.91 9.94
C PHE A 3 8.96 -2.15 10.39
N LEU A 4 10.13 -2.79 10.31
CA LEU A 4 11.39 -2.14 10.68
C LEU A 4 11.73 -1.01 9.70
N MET A 5 11.39 -1.17 8.41
CA MET A 5 11.69 -0.19 7.37
C MET A 5 10.85 1.08 7.46
N LEU A 6 9.66 1.05 8.07
CA LEU A 6 8.88 2.26 8.33
C LEU A 6 9.60 3.20 9.30
N ILE A 7 10.21 2.64 10.36
CA ILE A 7 10.98 3.43 11.33
C ILE A 7 12.21 4.03 10.67
N TRP A 8 12.99 3.21 9.96
CA TRP A 8 14.18 3.68 9.24
C TRP A 8 13.82 4.65 8.12
N GLY A 9 12.74 4.38 7.39
CA GLY A 9 12.22 5.27 6.34
C GLY A 9 11.83 6.64 6.88
N GLY A 10 11.19 6.70 8.06
CA GLY A 10 10.88 7.94 8.76
C GLY A 10 12.12 8.73 9.12
N LEU A 11 13.13 8.07 9.71
CA LEU A 11 14.41 8.69 10.06
C LEU A 11 15.17 9.22 8.82
N ILE A 12 15.17 8.46 7.72
CA ILE A 12 15.76 8.88 6.45
C ILE A 12 15.00 10.10 5.90
N LEU A 13 13.65 10.07 5.97
CA LEU A 13 12.81 11.15 5.50
C LEU A 13 13.05 12.46 6.28
N ASP A 14 13.19 12.37 7.59
CA ASP A 14 13.44 13.54 8.44
C ASP A 14 14.86 14.10 8.26
N ARG A 15 15.84 13.21 8.05
CA ARG A 15 17.24 13.62 7.90
C ARG A 15 17.59 14.14 6.50
N PHE A 16 17.09 13.50 5.44
CA PHE A 16 17.46 13.76 4.05
C PHE A 16 16.34 14.46 3.24
N GLY A 17 15.17 14.61 3.83
CA GLY A 17 14.03 15.30 3.24
C GLY A 17 13.30 14.47 2.17
N ILE A 18 12.15 15.03 1.74
CA ILE A 18 11.20 14.34 0.84
C ILE A 18 11.79 14.02 -0.54
N ARG A 19 12.66 14.88 -1.07
CA ARG A 19 13.23 14.69 -2.42
C ARG A 19 14.18 13.52 -2.50
N PHE A 20 15.08 13.38 -1.54
CA PHE A 20 16.02 12.26 -1.49
C PHE A 20 15.28 10.96 -1.22
N THR A 21 14.44 10.95 -0.19
CA THR A 21 13.72 9.76 0.26
C THR A 21 12.77 9.24 -0.80
N GLY A 22 12.05 10.12 -1.50
CA GLY A 22 11.17 9.72 -2.58
C GLY A 22 11.91 9.19 -3.82
N LYS A 23 13.07 9.76 -4.18
CA LYS A 23 13.93 9.18 -5.25
C LYS A 23 14.42 7.80 -4.86
N LEU A 24 14.89 7.63 -3.62
CA LEU A 24 15.32 6.33 -3.10
C LEU A 24 14.18 5.32 -3.16
N ALA A 25 12.99 5.70 -2.70
CA ALA A 25 11.80 4.85 -2.73
C ALA A 25 11.43 4.39 -4.14
N THR A 26 11.37 5.33 -5.10
CA THR A 26 11.03 5.00 -6.50
C THR A 26 12.10 4.11 -7.15
N ILE A 27 13.38 4.32 -6.87
CA ILE A 27 14.47 3.46 -7.37
C ILE A 27 14.35 2.04 -6.78
N LEU A 28 14.07 1.91 -5.49
CA LEU A 28 13.87 0.61 -4.85
C LEU A 28 12.66 -0.12 -5.43
N MET A 29 11.54 0.59 -5.67
CA MET A 29 10.34 -0.01 -6.27
C MET A 29 10.61 -0.50 -7.69
N VAL A 30 11.22 0.31 -8.53
CA VAL A 30 11.56 -0.06 -9.91
C VAL A 30 12.58 -1.18 -9.94
N GLY A 31 13.66 -1.07 -9.15
CA GLY A 31 14.72 -2.09 -9.08
C GLY A 31 14.21 -3.43 -8.56
N GLY A 32 13.37 -3.42 -7.51
CA GLY A 32 12.75 -4.62 -6.95
C GLY A 32 11.84 -5.32 -7.96
N THR A 33 10.96 -4.57 -8.63
CA THR A 33 10.05 -5.11 -9.65
C THR A 33 10.81 -5.60 -10.90
N ALA A 34 11.87 -4.91 -11.32
CA ALA A 34 12.71 -5.35 -12.40
C ALA A 34 13.42 -6.68 -12.08
N LEU A 35 13.89 -6.84 -10.84
CA LEU A 35 14.51 -8.07 -10.37
C LEU A 35 13.48 -9.22 -10.32
N GLU A 36 12.26 -8.94 -9.87
CA GLU A 36 11.15 -9.90 -9.86
C GLU A 36 10.79 -10.34 -11.30
N TYR A 37 10.67 -9.39 -12.24
CA TYR A 37 10.44 -9.69 -13.65
C TYR A 37 11.56 -10.53 -14.25
N TYR A 38 12.82 -10.20 -13.97
CA TYR A 38 13.97 -10.98 -14.41
C TYR A 38 13.93 -12.41 -13.83
N ALA A 39 13.58 -12.57 -12.57
CA ALA A 39 13.43 -13.89 -11.97
C ALA A 39 12.37 -14.76 -12.68
N MET A 40 11.24 -14.14 -13.07
CA MET A 40 10.14 -14.82 -13.75
C MET A 40 10.41 -15.13 -15.22
N THR A 41 11.35 -14.45 -15.86
CA THR A 41 11.65 -14.63 -17.30
C THR A 41 13.00 -15.28 -17.54
N GLY A 42 14.06 -14.75 -16.91
CA GLY A 42 15.44 -15.22 -17.10
C GLY A 42 15.80 -16.44 -16.25
N LEU A 43 15.13 -16.64 -15.11
CA LEU A 43 15.39 -17.74 -14.17
C LEU A 43 14.21 -18.71 -14.02
N ALA A 44 13.30 -18.73 -15.00
CA ALA A 44 12.11 -19.58 -14.98
C ALA A 44 12.39 -21.06 -15.30
N GLY A 45 13.51 -21.36 -15.93
CA GLY A 45 13.90 -22.73 -16.33
C GLY A 45 14.23 -23.64 -15.14
N ALA A 46 14.00 -24.95 -15.31
CA ALA A 46 14.32 -25.94 -14.27
C ALA A 46 15.81 -25.96 -13.89
N ASP A 47 16.67 -25.69 -14.87
CA ASP A 47 18.14 -25.68 -14.76
C ASP A 47 18.72 -24.26 -14.72
N ALA A 48 17.88 -23.26 -14.50
CA ALA A 48 18.33 -21.87 -14.47
C ALA A 48 19.22 -21.63 -13.24
N THR A 49 20.41 -21.10 -13.49
CA THR A 49 21.40 -20.82 -12.46
C THR A 49 21.73 -19.32 -12.44
N LEU A 50 21.94 -18.79 -11.24
CA LEU A 50 22.55 -17.48 -11.06
C LEU A 50 23.96 -17.68 -10.49
N PHE A 51 24.99 -17.24 -11.21
CA PHE A 51 26.40 -17.47 -10.83
C PHE A 51 26.75 -18.95 -10.56
N GLY A 52 26.12 -19.89 -11.30
CA GLY A 52 26.35 -21.34 -11.14
C GLY A 52 25.62 -21.97 -9.94
N ILE A 53 24.74 -21.23 -9.25
CA ILE A 53 23.96 -21.71 -8.12
C ILE A 53 22.53 -22.00 -8.58
N ASN A 54 22.06 -23.25 -8.40
CA ASN A 54 20.71 -23.68 -8.77
C ASN A 54 19.70 -23.50 -7.64
N GLU A 55 20.15 -23.65 -6.39
CA GLU A 55 19.30 -23.58 -5.20
C GLU A 55 19.95 -22.75 -4.10
N ILE A 56 19.14 -21.96 -3.42
CA ILE A 56 19.53 -21.15 -2.26
C ILE A 56 18.56 -21.48 -1.13
N PHE A 57 19.06 -21.96 0.01
CA PHE A 57 18.25 -22.41 1.16
C PHE A 57 17.17 -23.45 0.81
N GLY A 58 17.43 -24.34 -0.16
CA GLY A 58 16.47 -25.37 -0.59
C GLY A 58 15.38 -24.87 -1.55
N TYR A 59 15.45 -23.63 -1.99
CA TYR A 59 14.56 -23.07 -3.01
C TYR A 59 15.31 -22.83 -4.31
N LYS A 60 14.62 -23.01 -5.45
CA LYS A 60 15.19 -22.65 -6.75
C LYS A 60 15.67 -21.21 -6.76
N THR A 61 16.79 -20.94 -7.38
CA THR A 61 17.40 -19.60 -7.42
C THR A 61 16.43 -18.53 -7.94
N GLY A 62 15.61 -18.85 -8.96
CA GLY A 62 14.59 -17.93 -9.48
C GLY A 62 13.56 -17.51 -8.43
N VAL A 63 13.12 -18.43 -7.56
CA VAL A 63 12.17 -18.13 -6.46
C VAL A 63 12.82 -17.21 -5.43
N PHE A 64 14.09 -17.47 -5.09
CA PHE A 64 14.80 -16.63 -4.13
C PHE A 64 15.02 -15.21 -4.67
N VAL A 65 15.37 -15.08 -5.94
CA VAL A 65 15.57 -13.78 -6.61
C VAL A 65 14.23 -13.02 -6.71
N ALA A 66 13.12 -13.71 -7.02
CA ALA A 66 11.80 -13.09 -7.03
C ALA A 66 11.41 -12.59 -5.63
N PHE A 67 11.64 -13.39 -4.59
CA PHE A 67 11.42 -13.00 -3.20
C PHE A 67 12.26 -11.78 -2.79
N ALA A 68 13.54 -11.75 -3.17
CA ALA A 68 14.41 -10.61 -2.92
C ALA A 68 13.90 -9.35 -3.64
N GLY A 69 13.49 -9.49 -4.91
CA GLY A 69 12.89 -8.41 -5.70
C GLY A 69 11.64 -7.84 -5.05
N TYR A 70 10.72 -8.72 -4.66
CA TYR A 70 9.50 -8.33 -3.95
C TYR A 70 9.78 -7.66 -2.59
N SER A 71 10.80 -8.12 -1.87
CA SER A 71 11.20 -7.52 -0.60
C SER A 71 11.76 -6.10 -0.80
N ILE A 72 12.58 -5.89 -1.81
CA ILE A 72 13.13 -4.56 -2.17
C ILE A 72 11.99 -3.62 -2.62
N PHE A 73 11.08 -4.10 -3.47
CA PHE A 73 9.89 -3.35 -3.87
C PHE A 73 9.07 -2.92 -2.66
N GLY A 74 8.80 -3.84 -1.74
CA GLY A 74 7.99 -3.57 -0.55
C GLY A 74 8.62 -2.52 0.37
N VAL A 75 9.94 -2.56 0.57
CA VAL A 75 10.65 -1.50 1.30
C VAL A 75 10.46 -0.14 0.61
N GLY A 76 10.61 -0.10 -0.71
CA GLY A 76 10.37 1.12 -1.50
C GLY A 76 8.95 1.63 -1.37
N ALA A 77 7.94 0.74 -1.42
CA ALA A 77 6.52 1.08 -1.34
C ALA A 77 6.15 1.70 0.02
N GLU A 78 6.64 1.14 1.13
CA GLU A 78 6.41 1.68 2.48
C GLU A 78 7.05 3.07 2.64
N VAL A 79 8.29 3.22 2.19
CA VAL A 79 9.00 4.51 2.23
C VAL A 79 8.30 5.55 1.33
N ALA A 80 7.78 5.14 0.16
CA ALA A 80 7.00 6.01 -0.71
C ALA A 80 5.72 6.50 -0.02
N GLY A 81 4.99 5.62 0.69
CA GLY A 81 3.76 5.96 1.39
C GLY A 81 3.94 7.08 2.42
N ILE A 82 4.94 6.96 3.31
CA ILE A 82 5.23 8.01 4.29
C ILE A 82 5.74 9.30 3.63
N THR A 83 6.52 9.17 2.54
CA THR A 83 7.03 10.33 1.80
C THR A 83 5.91 11.11 1.13
N VAL A 84 4.96 10.44 0.47
CA VAL A 84 3.80 11.06 -0.17
C VAL A 84 2.93 11.79 0.85
N SER A 85 2.68 11.18 2.01
CA SER A 85 1.93 11.83 3.10
C SER A 85 2.61 13.12 3.57
N LYS A 86 3.94 13.12 3.74
CA LYS A 86 4.72 14.32 4.11
C LYS A 86 4.70 15.38 2.99
N ILE A 87 4.75 14.96 1.72
CA ILE A 87 4.62 15.87 0.57
C ILE A 87 3.27 16.57 0.59
N ILE A 88 2.18 15.82 0.76
CA ILE A 88 0.82 16.38 0.80
C ILE A 88 0.70 17.35 1.97
N ALA A 89 1.18 16.98 3.16
CA ALA A 89 1.18 17.88 4.31
C ALA A 89 1.94 19.18 4.06
N LYS A 90 3.07 19.13 3.36
CA LYS A 90 3.86 20.31 2.99
C LYS A 90 3.15 21.21 1.98
N TRP A 91 2.62 20.62 0.89
CA TRP A 91 2.05 21.39 -0.23
C TRP A 91 0.66 21.94 0.06
N PHE A 92 -0.11 21.30 0.95
CA PHE A 92 -1.47 21.67 1.34
C PHE A 92 -1.56 22.20 2.77
N LYS A 93 -0.45 22.67 3.37
CA LYS A 93 -0.41 23.26 4.72
C LYS A 93 -1.41 24.42 4.82
N GLY A 94 -2.39 24.27 5.72
CA GLY A 94 -3.40 25.29 6.00
C GLY A 94 -4.59 25.39 5.02
N LYS A 95 -4.63 24.59 3.94
CA LYS A 95 -5.75 24.55 2.99
C LYS A 95 -5.93 23.14 2.43
N GLU A 96 -7.18 22.65 2.44
CA GLU A 96 -7.60 21.43 1.71
C GLU A 96 -6.78 20.16 2.01
N LEU A 97 -6.07 20.10 3.15
CA LEU A 97 -5.21 18.97 3.51
C LEU A 97 -6.00 17.66 3.56
N ALA A 98 -7.17 17.66 4.19
CA ALA A 98 -8.03 16.48 4.31
C ALA A 98 -8.51 15.99 2.93
N THR A 99 -8.86 16.91 2.04
CA THR A 99 -9.26 16.58 0.66
C THR A 99 -8.11 15.96 -0.11
N ALA A 100 -6.90 16.54 -0.03
CA ALA A 100 -5.71 16.01 -0.72
C ALA A 100 -5.32 14.61 -0.20
N MET A 101 -5.38 14.38 1.12
CA MET A 101 -5.19 13.06 1.72
C MET A 101 -6.28 12.08 1.25
N GLY A 102 -7.54 12.50 1.19
CA GLY A 102 -8.65 11.69 0.69
C GLY A 102 -8.47 11.28 -0.77
N VAL A 103 -8.05 12.20 -1.63
CA VAL A 103 -7.75 11.92 -3.05
C VAL A 103 -6.60 10.92 -3.18
N GLN A 104 -5.54 11.06 -2.38
CA GLN A 104 -4.45 10.07 -2.35
C GLN A 104 -4.96 8.65 -2.06
N VAL A 105 -5.76 8.50 -1.01
CA VAL A 105 -6.33 7.19 -0.64
C VAL A 105 -7.24 6.67 -1.75
N ALA A 106 -8.10 7.51 -2.31
CA ALA A 106 -8.98 7.15 -3.41
C ALA A 106 -8.22 6.63 -4.64
N LEU A 107 -7.17 7.33 -5.06
CA LEU A 107 -6.33 6.90 -6.19
C LEU A 107 -5.62 5.57 -5.89
N ALA A 108 -5.13 5.37 -4.67
CA ALA A 108 -4.52 4.10 -4.25
C ALA A 108 -5.54 2.94 -4.33
N ARG A 109 -6.80 3.16 -3.94
CA ARG A 109 -7.86 2.14 -4.03
C ARG A 109 -8.24 1.82 -5.48
N ILE A 110 -8.29 2.82 -6.36
CA ILE A 110 -8.51 2.61 -7.80
C ILE A 110 -7.37 1.78 -8.40
N GLY A 111 -6.12 2.08 -8.05
CA GLY A 111 -4.95 1.31 -8.47
C GLY A 111 -5.02 -0.16 -8.02
N SER A 112 -5.38 -0.41 -6.76
CA SER A 112 -5.55 -1.76 -6.22
C SER A 112 -6.64 -2.53 -6.97
N GLN A 113 -7.80 -1.92 -7.20
CA GLN A 113 -8.90 -2.52 -7.95
C GLN A 113 -8.50 -2.86 -9.39
N ALA A 114 -7.83 -1.92 -10.08
CA ALA A 114 -7.34 -2.15 -11.43
C ALA A 114 -6.35 -3.32 -11.48
N GLY A 115 -5.43 -3.41 -10.51
CA GLY A 115 -4.48 -4.52 -10.37
C GLY A 115 -5.20 -5.87 -10.25
N TYR A 116 -6.18 -5.98 -9.35
CA TYR A 116 -6.95 -7.22 -9.19
C TYR A 116 -7.74 -7.60 -10.45
N ALA A 117 -8.36 -6.63 -11.12
CA ALA A 117 -9.19 -6.89 -12.28
C ALA A 117 -8.36 -7.30 -13.51
N VAL A 118 -7.17 -6.73 -13.69
CA VAL A 118 -6.37 -6.89 -14.91
C VAL A 118 -5.35 -8.02 -14.81
N ALA A 119 -4.88 -8.37 -13.61
CA ALA A 119 -3.76 -9.31 -13.43
C ALA A 119 -4.02 -10.69 -14.05
N ILE A 120 -5.15 -11.34 -13.75
CA ILE A 120 -5.48 -12.68 -14.24
C ILE A 120 -5.73 -12.69 -15.77
N PRO A 121 -6.60 -11.83 -16.33
CA PRO A 121 -6.80 -11.76 -17.77
C PRO A 121 -5.50 -11.50 -18.55
N LEU A 122 -4.67 -10.60 -18.05
CA LEU A 122 -3.39 -10.26 -18.69
C LEU A 122 -2.39 -11.42 -18.66
N ALA A 123 -2.30 -12.11 -17.51
CA ALA A 123 -1.43 -13.28 -17.35
C ALA A 123 -1.83 -14.42 -18.31
N ARG A 124 -3.13 -14.60 -18.54
CA ARG A 124 -3.65 -15.62 -19.47
C ARG A 124 -3.44 -15.27 -20.92
N ALA A 125 -3.63 -13.99 -21.28
CA ALA A 125 -3.49 -13.55 -22.68
C ALA A 125 -2.03 -13.49 -23.14
N PHE A 126 -1.10 -13.09 -22.27
CA PHE A 126 0.27 -12.74 -22.65
C PHE A 126 1.36 -13.44 -21.81
N GLY A 127 0.97 -14.26 -20.84
CA GLY A 127 1.88 -14.98 -19.96
C GLY A 127 1.98 -14.41 -18.55
N ILE A 128 2.41 -15.27 -17.59
CA ILE A 128 2.38 -15.02 -16.15
C ILE A 128 3.27 -13.85 -15.71
N SER A 129 4.32 -13.51 -16.46
CA SER A 129 5.22 -12.39 -16.19
C SER A 129 4.68 -11.04 -16.64
N THR A 130 3.65 -11.01 -17.49
CA THR A 130 3.13 -9.78 -18.12
C THR A 130 2.51 -8.79 -17.12
N PRO A 131 1.75 -9.22 -16.09
CA PRO A 131 1.28 -8.30 -15.04
C PRO A 131 2.42 -7.58 -14.29
N VAL A 132 3.54 -8.29 -14.06
CA VAL A 132 4.73 -7.70 -13.42
C VAL A 132 5.39 -6.70 -14.35
N LEU A 133 5.48 -7.01 -15.64
CA LEU A 133 5.98 -6.09 -16.66
C LEU A 133 5.14 -4.82 -16.75
N LEU A 134 3.80 -4.95 -16.76
CA LEU A 134 2.91 -3.79 -16.71
C LEU A 134 3.17 -2.93 -15.46
N GLY A 135 3.29 -3.57 -14.30
CA GLY A 135 3.66 -2.90 -13.05
C GLY A 135 4.99 -2.15 -13.16
N LEU A 136 6.00 -2.79 -13.75
CA LEU A 136 7.32 -2.17 -13.97
C LEU A 136 7.23 -0.93 -14.87
N VAL A 137 6.47 -1.00 -15.96
CA VAL A 137 6.28 0.15 -16.88
C VAL A 137 5.59 1.31 -16.17
N LEU A 138 4.54 1.02 -15.40
CA LEU A 138 3.83 2.04 -14.62
C LEU A 138 4.73 2.66 -13.54
N LEU A 139 5.57 1.87 -12.87
CA LEU A 139 6.53 2.35 -11.87
C LEU A 139 7.62 3.23 -12.50
N LEU A 140 8.10 2.88 -13.70
CA LEU A 140 9.03 3.73 -14.46
C LEU A 140 8.40 5.09 -14.79
N GLY A 141 7.15 5.10 -15.25
CA GLY A 141 6.38 6.32 -15.45
C GLY A 141 6.25 7.14 -14.15
N GLY A 142 5.92 6.48 -13.04
CA GLY A 142 5.85 7.09 -11.70
C GLY A 142 7.18 7.66 -11.23
N MET A 143 8.28 6.95 -11.49
CA MET A 143 9.63 7.41 -11.16
C MET A 143 9.96 8.69 -11.95
N ILE A 144 9.68 8.74 -13.25
CA ILE A 144 9.89 9.93 -14.08
C ILE A 144 9.06 11.10 -13.54
N ALA A 145 7.78 10.87 -13.24
CA ALA A 145 6.91 11.88 -12.66
C ALA A 145 7.43 12.41 -11.32
N PHE A 146 7.98 11.52 -10.46
CA PHE A 146 8.59 11.94 -9.20
C PHE A 146 9.85 12.78 -9.40
N PHE A 147 10.69 12.47 -10.40
CA PHE A 147 11.86 13.32 -10.71
C PHE A 147 11.43 14.71 -11.16
N VAL A 148 10.37 14.84 -11.98
CA VAL A 148 9.80 16.14 -12.36
C VAL A 148 9.27 16.87 -11.11
N PHE A 149 8.51 16.15 -10.26
CA PHE A 149 8.02 16.69 -8.99
C PHE A 149 9.17 17.24 -8.11
N ALA A 150 10.29 16.51 -8.00
CA ALA A 150 11.44 16.94 -7.19
C ALA A 150 12.05 18.26 -7.66
N VAL A 151 11.98 18.55 -8.97
CA VAL A 151 12.38 19.86 -9.52
C VAL A 151 11.39 20.95 -9.15
N MET A 152 10.07 20.64 -9.20
CA MET A 152 9.02 21.59 -8.80
C MET A 152 9.09 21.91 -7.31
N ASP A 153 9.29 20.91 -6.47
CA ASP A 153 9.43 21.06 -5.01
C ASP A 153 10.64 21.93 -4.64
N LYS A 154 11.76 21.82 -5.36
CA LYS A 154 12.91 22.72 -5.17
C LYS A 154 12.58 24.18 -5.49
N LYS A 155 11.70 24.44 -6.47
CA LYS A 155 11.24 25.80 -6.77
C LYS A 155 10.31 26.31 -5.67
N LEU A 156 9.43 25.45 -5.14
CA LEU A 156 8.54 25.81 -4.04
C LEU A 156 9.34 26.22 -2.80
N ASP A 157 10.37 25.44 -2.40
CA ASP A 157 11.22 25.77 -1.24
C ASP A 157 11.84 27.16 -1.37
N LYS A 158 12.38 27.50 -2.55
CA LYS A 158 12.94 28.83 -2.80
C LYS A 158 11.91 29.96 -2.68
N GLN A 159 10.67 29.69 -3.11
CA GLN A 159 9.59 30.68 -3.00
C GLN A 159 9.14 30.84 -1.55
N MET A 160 9.06 29.74 -0.79
CA MET A 160 8.71 29.77 0.63
C MET A 160 9.79 30.49 1.44
N GLU A 161 11.07 30.20 1.19
CA GLU A 161 12.20 30.87 1.85
C GLU A 161 12.20 32.38 1.56
N ALA A 162 12.00 32.76 0.31
CA ALA A 162 11.91 34.19 -0.07
C ALA A 162 10.70 34.87 0.58
N ALA A 163 9.55 34.20 0.68
CA ALA A 163 8.37 34.73 1.36
C ALA A 163 8.56 34.84 2.88
N ALA A 164 9.23 33.86 3.53
CA ALA A 164 9.53 33.91 4.95
C ALA A 164 10.49 35.06 5.29
N ILE A 165 11.52 35.28 4.48
CA ILE A 165 12.44 36.40 4.64
C ILE A 165 11.68 37.74 4.49
N ALA A 166 10.78 37.86 3.51
CA ALA A 166 9.99 39.05 3.31
C ALA A 166 8.97 39.33 4.44
N ALA A 167 8.48 38.26 5.09
CA ALA A 167 7.53 38.35 6.21
C ALA A 167 8.21 38.49 7.58
N GLY A 168 9.54 38.32 7.69
CA GLY A 168 10.28 38.36 8.94
C GLY A 168 9.93 37.21 9.90
N THR A 169 9.40 36.10 9.37
CA THR A 169 9.04 34.91 10.15
C THR A 169 10.04 33.79 9.85
N GLU A 170 10.74 33.31 10.87
CA GLU A 170 11.48 32.07 10.80
C GLU A 170 10.50 30.90 11.01
N ASP A 171 10.34 30.05 10.00
CA ASP A 171 9.57 28.79 10.13
C ASP A 171 10.50 27.79 10.86
N GLU A 172 10.36 27.67 12.18
CA GLU A 172 11.03 26.61 12.96
C GLU A 172 10.37 25.27 12.59
N GLU A 173 11.01 24.50 11.72
CA GLU A 173 10.68 23.07 11.57
C GLU A 173 11.00 22.37 12.91
N GLU A 174 9.97 21.82 13.58
CA GLU A 174 10.16 20.99 14.75
C GLU A 174 11.06 19.79 14.38
N LYS A 175 12.28 19.79 14.91
CA LYS A 175 13.24 18.72 14.70
C LYS A 175 12.82 17.49 15.50
N PHE A 176 12.77 16.34 14.82
CA PHE A 176 12.52 15.05 15.44
C PHE A 176 13.45 14.81 16.65
N SER A 177 12.86 14.43 17.80
CA SER A 177 13.58 14.09 19.02
C SER A 177 13.33 12.64 19.42
N PHE A 178 14.37 11.91 19.81
CA PHE A 178 14.21 10.56 20.39
C PHE A 178 13.37 10.55 21.68
N LYS A 179 13.24 11.71 22.34
CA LYS A 179 12.40 11.87 23.52
C LYS A 179 10.92 11.70 23.18
N ASP A 180 10.51 12.11 21.96
CA ASP A 180 9.13 12.00 21.48
C ASP A 180 8.76 10.53 21.23
N VAL A 181 9.68 9.72 20.70
CA VAL A 181 9.51 8.27 20.56
C VAL A 181 9.29 7.61 21.92
N LYS A 182 10.06 7.99 22.94
CA LYS A 182 9.90 7.44 24.28
C LYS A 182 8.52 7.79 24.85
N ASN A 183 8.06 9.02 24.66
CA ASN A 183 6.73 9.46 25.12
C ASN A 183 5.59 8.68 24.46
N ILE A 184 5.71 8.37 23.16
CA ILE A 184 4.77 7.54 22.42
C ILE A 184 4.76 6.11 22.98
N LEU A 185 5.93 5.50 23.16
CA LEU A 185 6.06 4.12 23.63
C LEU A 185 5.58 3.88 25.06
N VAL A 186 5.61 4.91 25.90
CA VAL A 186 5.10 4.85 27.29
C VAL A 186 3.58 5.02 27.34
N ASN A 187 2.94 5.55 26.29
CA ASN A 187 1.50 5.80 26.29
C ASN A 187 0.71 4.48 26.06
N PRO A 188 -0.09 4.00 27.02
CA PRO A 188 -0.86 2.77 26.87
C PRO A 188 -1.91 2.85 25.75
N GLY A 189 -2.46 4.03 25.46
CA GLY A 189 -3.38 4.23 24.35
C GLY A 189 -2.75 3.93 23.00
N PHE A 190 -1.47 4.26 22.83
CA PHE A 190 -0.70 3.91 21.63
C PHE A 190 -0.68 2.39 21.41
N TRP A 191 -0.39 1.59 22.45
CA TRP A 191 -0.32 0.14 22.33
C TRP A 191 -1.66 -0.51 22.04
N LEU A 192 -2.76 0.01 22.59
CA LEU A 192 -4.11 -0.49 22.28
C LEU A 192 -4.47 -0.25 20.81
N ILE A 193 -4.18 0.95 20.31
CA ILE A 193 -4.41 1.27 18.89
C ILE A 193 -3.49 0.45 18.00
N ALA A 194 -2.22 0.32 18.34
CA ALA A 194 -1.26 -0.48 17.59
C ALA A 194 -1.68 -1.96 17.53
N LEU A 195 -2.13 -2.54 18.65
CA LEU A 195 -2.63 -3.92 18.70
C LEU A 195 -3.87 -4.08 17.81
N LEU A 196 -4.82 -3.14 17.88
CA LEU A 196 -6.01 -3.16 17.03
C LEU A 196 -5.62 -3.14 15.55
N CYS A 197 -4.69 -2.27 15.16
CA CYS A 197 -4.19 -2.20 13.78
C CYS A 197 -3.53 -3.52 13.35
N VAL A 198 -2.66 -4.09 14.18
CA VAL A 198 -2.00 -5.38 13.88
C VAL A 198 -3.03 -6.48 13.65
N LEU A 199 -4.00 -6.64 14.56
CA LEU A 199 -5.02 -7.67 14.46
C LEU A 199 -5.92 -7.47 13.24
N PHE A 200 -6.34 -6.22 12.99
CA PHE A 200 -7.17 -5.87 11.84
C PHE A 200 -6.48 -6.18 10.52
N TYR A 201 -5.25 -5.69 10.33
CA TYR A 201 -4.50 -5.92 9.10
C TYR A 201 -4.05 -7.36 8.90
N SER A 202 -3.78 -8.10 10.00
CA SER A 202 -3.49 -9.53 9.94
C SER A 202 -4.67 -10.37 9.43
N CYS A 203 -5.89 -9.88 9.57
CA CYS A 203 -7.08 -10.51 9.03
C CYS A 203 -7.30 -10.13 7.56
N VAL A 204 -7.18 -8.86 7.21
CA VAL A 204 -7.55 -8.32 5.90
C VAL A 204 -6.54 -8.67 4.82
N PHE A 205 -5.25 -8.43 5.04
CA PHE A 205 -4.25 -8.58 3.98
C PHE A 205 -4.02 -10.03 3.51
N PRO A 206 -3.89 -11.03 4.39
CA PRO A 206 -3.79 -12.42 3.95
C PRO A 206 -5.04 -12.85 3.18
N PHE A 207 -6.22 -12.48 3.67
CA PHE A 207 -7.47 -12.76 2.98
C PHE A 207 -7.48 -12.16 1.56
N GLN A 208 -7.13 -10.90 1.40
CA GLN A 208 -7.11 -10.25 0.08
C GLN A 208 -6.15 -10.92 -0.90
N LYS A 209 -5.00 -11.43 -0.43
CA LYS A 209 -4.04 -12.14 -1.29
C LYS A 209 -4.61 -13.40 -1.89
N PHE A 210 -5.44 -14.13 -1.14
CA PHE A 210 -6.06 -15.39 -1.58
C PHE A 210 -7.52 -15.22 -2.03
N ALA A 211 -8.05 -14.00 -2.01
CA ALA A 211 -9.45 -13.73 -2.31
C ALA A 211 -9.88 -14.21 -3.71
N SER A 212 -9.03 -13.99 -4.73
CA SER A 212 -9.33 -14.45 -6.10
C SER A 212 -9.41 -15.96 -6.18
N GLU A 213 -8.50 -16.69 -5.53
CA GLU A 213 -8.48 -18.14 -5.47
C GLU A 213 -9.69 -18.69 -4.71
N LEU A 214 -10.06 -18.06 -3.60
CA LEU A 214 -11.28 -18.38 -2.85
C LEU A 214 -12.53 -18.24 -3.71
N MET A 215 -12.63 -17.17 -4.52
CA MET A 215 -13.75 -16.95 -5.44
C MET A 215 -13.85 -18.06 -6.47
N ILE A 216 -12.74 -18.54 -7.00
CA ILE A 216 -12.70 -19.60 -8.00
C ILE A 216 -13.04 -20.95 -7.36
N ILE A 217 -12.32 -21.35 -6.31
CA ILE A 217 -12.38 -22.71 -5.77
C ILE A 217 -13.66 -22.94 -4.98
N LYS A 218 -14.04 -22.01 -4.10
CA LYS A 218 -15.21 -22.21 -3.23
C LYS A 218 -16.52 -21.82 -3.90
N TYR A 219 -16.53 -20.71 -4.66
CA TYR A 219 -17.76 -20.13 -5.20
C TYR A 219 -17.96 -20.39 -6.68
N GLY A 220 -17.02 -21.07 -7.36
CA GLY A 220 -17.12 -21.41 -8.78
C GLY A 220 -17.16 -20.21 -9.70
N ILE A 221 -16.65 -19.06 -9.27
CA ILE A 221 -16.63 -17.84 -10.08
C ILE A 221 -15.58 -18.00 -11.19
N ASN A 222 -15.94 -17.56 -12.39
CA ASN A 222 -15.04 -17.61 -13.55
C ASN A 222 -13.74 -16.89 -13.25
N GLU A 223 -12.62 -17.51 -13.55
CA GLU A 223 -11.27 -17.02 -13.25
C GLU A 223 -10.98 -15.63 -13.85
N ASN A 224 -11.55 -15.31 -15.02
CA ASN A 224 -11.35 -14.00 -15.66
C ASN A 224 -11.96 -12.83 -14.89
N VAL A 225 -13.00 -13.09 -14.08
CA VAL A 225 -13.70 -12.08 -13.29
C VAL A 225 -13.46 -12.20 -11.78
N ALA A 226 -12.85 -13.30 -11.34
CA ALA A 226 -12.60 -13.56 -9.92
C ALA A 226 -11.75 -12.44 -9.27
N GLY A 227 -10.74 -11.91 -9.98
CA GLY A 227 -9.95 -10.78 -9.52
C GLY A 227 -10.77 -9.50 -9.34
N THR A 228 -11.73 -9.25 -10.23
CA THR A 228 -12.63 -8.10 -10.11
C THR A 228 -13.48 -8.18 -8.84
N PHE A 229 -14.05 -9.37 -8.55
CA PHE A 229 -14.80 -9.58 -7.30
C PHE A 229 -13.93 -9.51 -6.05
N ALA A 230 -12.71 -10.05 -6.10
CA ALA A 230 -11.74 -9.95 -5.02
C ALA A 230 -11.33 -8.48 -4.73
N GLY A 231 -11.40 -7.61 -5.73
CA GLY A 231 -11.12 -6.19 -5.60
C GLY A 231 -12.28 -5.32 -5.08
N LEU A 232 -13.51 -5.84 -4.97
CA LEU A 232 -14.68 -5.07 -4.50
C LEU A 232 -14.48 -4.35 -3.16
N PRO A 233 -13.73 -4.88 -2.18
CA PRO A 233 -13.43 -4.15 -0.95
C PRO A 233 -12.71 -2.81 -1.20
N ALA A 234 -11.83 -2.74 -2.19
CA ALA A 234 -11.16 -1.49 -2.53
C ALA A 234 -12.13 -0.41 -3.05
N LEU A 235 -13.14 -0.82 -3.85
CA LEU A 235 -14.21 0.08 -4.30
C LEU A 235 -15.14 0.51 -3.16
N GLY A 236 -15.49 -0.42 -2.26
CA GLY A 236 -16.26 -0.12 -1.07
C GLY A 236 -15.57 0.96 -0.22
N ALA A 237 -14.30 0.77 0.06
CA ALA A 237 -13.50 1.75 0.80
C ALA A 237 -13.42 3.11 0.08
N LEU A 238 -13.30 3.13 -1.26
CA LEU A 238 -13.25 4.37 -2.04
C LEU A 238 -14.51 5.24 -1.83
N ILE A 239 -15.69 4.63 -1.85
CA ILE A 239 -16.96 5.33 -1.75
C ILE A 239 -17.27 5.70 -0.30
N LEU A 240 -17.02 4.79 0.64
CA LEU A 240 -17.50 4.90 2.01
C LEU A 240 -16.53 5.61 2.96
N THR A 241 -15.23 5.65 2.64
CA THR A 241 -14.25 6.38 3.47
C THR A 241 -14.62 7.86 3.64
N PRO A 242 -14.98 8.63 2.59
CA PRO A 242 -15.43 10.02 2.76
C PRO A 242 -16.73 10.14 3.55
N VAL A 243 -17.65 9.19 3.37
CA VAL A 243 -18.97 9.19 4.07
C VAL A 243 -18.76 8.98 5.57
N PHE A 244 -17.97 7.97 5.96
CA PHE A 244 -17.67 7.71 7.37
C PHE A 244 -16.79 8.79 7.98
N GLY A 245 -15.82 9.34 7.22
CA GLY A 245 -15.03 10.49 7.66
C GLY A 245 -15.92 11.67 8.02
N GLY A 246 -16.82 12.07 7.13
CA GLY A 246 -17.78 13.15 7.39
C GLY A 246 -18.75 12.86 8.53
N PHE A 247 -19.11 11.58 8.76
CA PHE A 247 -19.94 11.20 9.91
C PHE A 247 -19.16 11.30 11.23
N ILE A 248 -17.89 10.87 11.24
CA ILE A 248 -17.01 10.98 12.41
C ILE A 248 -16.78 12.44 12.78
N ASP A 249 -16.51 13.30 11.80
CA ASP A 249 -16.29 14.73 12.00
C ASP A 249 -17.51 15.41 12.64
N LYS A 250 -18.73 15.01 12.23
CA LYS A 250 -19.97 15.57 12.77
C LYS A 250 -20.37 15.04 14.14
N ARG A 251 -20.11 13.76 14.43
CA ARG A 251 -20.62 13.07 15.65
C ARG A 251 -19.54 12.63 16.64
N GLY A 252 -18.27 12.67 16.29
CA GLY A 252 -17.16 12.36 17.21
C GLY A 252 -17.09 10.92 17.73
N LYS A 253 -17.84 9.97 17.15
CA LYS A 253 -17.93 8.58 17.64
C LYS A 253 -16.98 7.61 16.93
N SER A 254 -15.73 7.99 16.73
CA SER A 254 -14.72 7.20 16.02
C SER A 254 -14.55 5.79 16.59
N ALA A 255 -14.45 5.66 17.92
CA ALA A 255 -14.30 4.36 18.59
C ALA A 255 -15.47 3.40 18.32
N SER A 256 -16.73 3.92 18.30
CA SER A 256 -17.91 3.09 18.01
C SER A 256 -17.91 2.60 16.58
N ILE A 257 -17.43 3.40 15.61
CA ILE A 257 -17.32 3.01 14.21
C ILE A 257 -16.21 1.97 14.04
N MET A 258 -15.08 2.12 14.72
CA MET A 258 -14.00 1.11 14.71
C MET A 258 -14.49 -0.24 15.25
N LEU A 259 -15.27 -0.25 16.33
CA LEU A 259 -15.89 -1.46 16.89
C LEU A 259 -16.87 -2.08 15.89
N LEU A 260 -17.71 -1.28 15.23
CA LEU A 260 -18.62 -1.75 14.20
C LEU A 260 -17.86 -2.39 13.03
N GLY A 261 -16.82 -1.74 12.50
CA GLY A 261 -15.99 -2.29 11.44
C GLY A 261 -15.33 -3.61 11.83
N SER A 262 -14.79 -3.70 13.06
CA SER A 262 -14.20 -4.93 13.58
C SER A 262 -15.24 -6.06 13.72
N ALA A 263 -16.44 -5.77 14.19
CA ALA A 263 -17.53 -6.75 14.28
C ALA A 263 -17.96 -7.24 12.90
N MET A 264 -18.11 -6.34 11.93
CA MET A 264 -18.41 -6.71 10.53
C MET A 264 -17.32 -7.60 9.95
N LEU A 265 -16.02 -7.29 10.19
CA LEU A 265 -14.91 -8.10 9.74
C LEU A 265 -14.97 -9.53 10.30
N ILE A 266 -15.23 -9.68 11.60
CA ILE A 266 -15.39 -10.98 12.26
C ILE A 266 -16.53 -11.77 11.61
N CYS A 267 -17.71 -11.16 11.44
CA CYS A 267 -18.85 -11.80 10.83
C CYS A 267 -18.58 -12.28 9.40
N VAL A 268 -17.94 -11.43 8.57
CA VAL A 268 -17.57 -11.78 7.20
C VAL A 268 -16.64 -12.98 7.14
N HIS A 269 -15.56 -12.97 7.93
CA HIS A 269 -14.61 -14.07 7.93
C HIS A 269 -15.20 -15.35 8.49
N PHE A 270 -16.07 -15.25 9.52
CA PHE A 270 -16.78 -16.40 10.04
C PHE A 270 -17.67 -17.06 8.97
N ILE A 271 -18.43 -16.27 8.20
CA ILE A 271 -19.27 -16.81 7.11
C ILE A 271 -18.40 -17.41 6.00
N TYR A 272 -17.27 -16.78 5.64
CA TYR A 272 -16.34 -17.35 4.67
C TYR A 272 -15.72 -18.68 5.15
N ALA A 273 -15.61 -18.90 6.45
CA ALA A 273 -15.08 -20.16 7.02
C ALA A 273 -16.10 -21.31 6.94
N ILE A 274 -17.40 -21.07 6.76
CA ILE A 274 -18.42 -22.11 6.65
C ILE A 274 -18.37 -22.78 5.27
N PRO A 275 -18.06 -24.08 5.14
CA PRO A 275 -17.89 -24.74 3.83
C PRO A 275 -19.16 -24.76 2.99
N ASP A 276 -20.31 -24.98 3.63
CA ASP A 276 -21.61 -25.20 2.95
C ASP A 276 -22.17 -23.92 2.32
N ILE A 277 -21.66 -22.75 2.69
CA ILE A 277 -22.09 -21.48 2.10
C ILE A 277 -21.21 -21.21 0.87
N ASN A 278 -21.64 -21.72 -0.30
CA ASN A 278 -20.91 -21.63 -1.56
C ASN A 278 -21.64 -20.87 -2.67
N TYR A 279 -22.67 -20.11 -2.35
CA TYR A 279 -23.42 -19.30 -3.33
C TYR A 279 -22.62 -18.04 -3.71
N TRP A 280 -22.39 -17.84 -5.01
CA TRP A 280 -21.60 -16.71 -5.52
C TRP A 280 -22.15 -15.34 -5.13
N LEU A 281 -23.48 -15.17 -5.01
CA LEU A 281 -24.09 -13.93 -4.54
C LEU A 281 -23.67 -13.60 -3.09
N VAL A 282 -23.60 -14.62 -2.22
CA VAL A 282 -23.14 -14.43 -0.84
C VAL A 282 -21.69 -13.93 -0.84
N ALA A 283 -20.84 -14.51 -1.69
CA ALA A 283 -19.46 -14.07 -1.82
C ALA A 283 -19.35 -12.58 -2.17
N ILE A 284 -20.13 -12.09 -3.13
CA ILE A 284 -20.15 -10.68 -3.53
C ILE A 284 -20.63 -9.78 -2.40
N VAL A 285 -21.74 -10.14 -1.74
CA VAL A 285 -22.28 -9.36 -0.62
C VAL A 285 -21.24 -9.27 0.51
N LEU A 286 -20.57 -10.37 0.84
CA LEU A 286 -19.53 -10.39 1.86
C LEU A 286 -18.32 -9.52 1.47
N MET A 287 -17.93 -9.48 0.18
CA MET A 287 -16.87 -8.59 -0.31
C MET A 287 -17.26 -7.11 -0.18
N ILE A 288 -18.52 -6.78 -0.46
CA ILE A 288 -19.02 -5.40 -0.27
C ILE A 288 -18.99 -5.04 1.22
N ILE A 289 -19.48 -5.93 2.09
CA ILE A 289 -19.45 -5.72 3.54
C ILE A 289 -18.03 -5.57 4.06
N LEU A 290 -17.09 -6.37 3.53
CA LEU A 290 -15.66 -6.25 3.85
C LEU A 290 -15.12 -4.87 3.44
N GLY A 291 -15.52 -4.35 2.29
CA GLY A 291 -15.16 -3.00 1.85
C GLY A 291 -15.77 -1.89 2.71
N ILE A 292 -16.93 -2.12 3.32
CA ILE A 292 -17.52 -1.19 4.29
C ILE A 292 -16.74 -1.22 5.61
N ALA A 293 -16.27 -2.40 6.03
CA ALA A 293 -15.55 -2.60 7.28
C ALA A 293 -14.09 -2.08 7.23
N PHE A 294 -13.50 -2.04 6.03
CA PHE A 294 -12.12 -1.65 5.76
C PHE A 294 -11.97 -0.15 5.45
#